data_867d16f8c46ccf1758b9c61ec6f14de5
#
_entry.id   867d16f8c46ccf1758b9c61ec6f14de5
#
_cell.length_a   1.000
_cell.length_b   1.000
_cell.length_c   1.000
_cell.angle_alpha   90.00
_cell.angle_beta   90.00
_cell.angle_gamma   90.00
#
_symmetry.space_group_name_H-M   'P 1'
#
loop_
_entity.id
_entity.type
_entity.pdbx_description
1 polymer ?
#
loop_
_entity_poly.entity_id
_entity_poly.type
_entity_poly.pdbx_seq_one_letter_code
_entity_poly.pdbx_strand_id
1 'polypeptide(L)'
;MPIPVKPLRSVEEQRVCAAEASRGISSDVIYDRIIEIIQKHDLSGQVLDYGAGVGNLTRRLWDLRRFQGIAGADIFPRPQDLPEEISWYCLDLNDAGLIPGSNFEVVIAAEVIEHLENPRAVARECYRVLRPGGTLILSTPNNESFRSLLALLVRGHFIAFDDTCYPAHITALLRKDLMRILGESGFSDVRFEFTDSGGLPKMPAVTWQQVSFGLLKGCRFSDTLIAVAVK
;
A
#
# COMPACT_ATOMS: atom_id res chain seq x y z
N MET A 1 31.07 5.26 -3.03
CA MET A 1 31.24 5.27 -4.51
C MET A 1 30.20 6.19 -5.09
N PRO A 2 30.50 7.01 -6.12
CA PRO A 2 29.49 7.80 -6.79
C PRO A 2 28.49 6.86 -7.48
N ILE A 3 27.20 7.10 -7.28
CA ILE A 3 26.13 6.39 -7.98
C ILE A 3 26.27 6.69 -9.47
N PRO A 4 26.35 5.68 -10.35
CA PRO A 4 26.45 5.92 -11.79
C PRO A 4 25.17 6.63 -12.27
N VAL A 5 25.29 7.88 -12.68
CA VAL A 5 24.20 8.65 -13.29
C VAL A 5 23.95 8.06 -14.67
N LYS A 6 22.90 7.24 -14.80
CA LYS A 6 22.38 6.85 -16.11
C LYS A 6 21.83 8.08 -16.85
N PRO A 7 21.83 8.09 -18.20
CA PRO A 7 21.24 9.19 -18.96
C PRO A 7 19.81 9.45 -18.50
N LEU A 8 19.44 10.74 -18.42
CA LEU A 8 18.12 11.19 -17.98
C LEU A 8 17.03 10.52 -18.84
N ARG A 9 16.29 9.59 -18.25
CA ARG A 9 15.04 9.09 -18.81
C ARG A 9 13.96 10.18 -18.60
N SER A 10 12.94 10.17 -19.43
CA SER A 10 11.74 10.99 -19.16
C SER A 10 11.14 10.61 -17.80
N VAL A 11 10.35 11.50 -17.20
CA VAL A 11 9.66 11.22 -15.93
C VAL A 11 8.75 10.01 -16.09
N GLU A 12 8.04 9.92 -17.22
CA GLU A 12 7.18 8.80 -17.56
C GLU A 12 7.94 7.46 -17.61
N GLU A 13 9.10 7.43 -18.29
CA GLU A 13 9.96 6.23 -18.33
C GLU A 13 10.50 5.84 -16.95
N GLN A 14 10.76 6.81 -16.08
CA GLN A 14 11.19 6.54 -14.71
C GLN A 14 10.08 5.89 -13.89
N ARG A 15 8.84 6.39 -14.00
CA ARG A 15 7.65 5.87 -13.32
C ARG A 15 7.30 4.45 -13.77
N VAL A 16 7.32 4.20 -15.09
CA VAL A 16 7.12 2.84 -15.63
C VAL A 16 8.20 1.89 -15.12
N CYS A 17 9.45 2.30 -15.14
CA CYS A 17 10.57 1.49 -14.64
C CYS A 17 10.44 1.18 -13.13
N ALA A 18 9.96 2.13 -12.32
CA ALA A 18 9.70 1.92 -10.90
C ALA A 18 8.55 0.93 -10.68
N ALA A 19 7.46 1.05 -11.45
CA ALA A 19 6.34 0.12 -11.42
C ALA A 19 6.77 -1.30 -11.83
N GLU A 20 7.54 -1.46 -12.91
CA GLU A 20 8.09 -2.76 -13.32
C GLU A 20 8.99 -3.38 -12.25
N ALA A 21 9.80 -2.57 -11.56
CA ALA A 21 10.67 -3.03 -10.47
C ALA A 21 9.87 -3.54 -9.26
N SER A 22 8.69 -2.98 -8.98
CA SER A 22 7.77 -3.46 -7.94
C SER A 22 7.11 -4.79 -8.29
N ARG A 23 7.06 -5.15 -9.58
CA ARG A 23 6.34 -6.31 -10.13
C ARG A 23 4.82 -6.28 -9.91
N GLY A 24 4.27 -5.23 -9.30
CA GLY A 24 2.85 -5.09 -8.99
C GLY A 24 2.30 -6.21 -8.07
N ILE A 25 3.14 -6.73 -7.15
CA ILE A 25 2.78 -7.84 -6.26
C ILE A 25 3.14 -7.47 -4.82
N SER A 26 2.19 -7.64 -3.92
CA SER A 26 2.41 -7.57 -2.49
C SER A 26 2.30 -8.95 -1.83
N SER A 27 2.53 -9.06 -0.52
CA SER A 27 2.52 -10.33 0.19
C SER A 27 1.12 -10.78 0.58
N ASP A 28 0.91 -12.12 0.62
CA ASP A 28 -0.35 -12.71 1.07
C ASP A 28 -0.74 -12.27 2.49
N VAL A 29 0.24 -12.11 3.38
CA VAL A 29 0.01 -11.65 4.75
C VAL A 29 -0.65 -10.27 4.80
N ILE A 30 -0.29 -9.37 3.87
CA ILE A 30 -0.89 -8.03 3.77
C ILE A 30 -2.32 -8.15 3.26
N TYR A 31 -2.54 -8.94 2.21
CA TYR A 31 -3.87 -9.16 1.65
C TYR A 31 -4.81 -9.81 2.66
N ASP A 32 -4.35 -10.83 3.38
CA ASP A 32 -5.14 -11.50 4.43
C ASP A 32 -5.53 -10.50 5.52
N ARG A 33 -4.59 -9.65 5.96
CA ARG A 33 -4.88 -8.62 6.96
C ARG A 33 -5.88 -7.57 6.48
N ILE A 34 -5.79 -7.14 5.22
CA ILE A 34 -6.76 -6.23 4.60
C ILE A 34 -8.17 -6.88 4.59
N ILE A 35 -8.26 -8.16 4.22
CA ILE A 35 -9.50 -8.93 4.23
C ILE A 35 -10.09 -9.02 5.65
N GLU A 36 -9.27 -9.28 6.67
CA GLU A 36 -9.70 -9.27 8.07
C GLU A 36 -10.27 -7.90 8.49
N ILE A 37 -9.63 -6.81 8.08
CA ILE A 37 -10.10 -5.43 8.35
C ILE A 37 -11.45 -5.19 7.67
N ILE A 38 -11.61 -5.59 6.41
CA ILE A 38 -12.87 -5.49 5.67
C ILE A 38 -14.00 -6.22 6.41
N GLN A 39 -13.73 -7.45 6.86
CA GLN A 39 -14.71 -8.27 7.59
C GLN A 39 -15.03 -7.70 8.98
N LYS A 40 -14.00 -7.29 9.73
CA LYS A 40 -14.12 -6.72 11.08
C LYS A 40 -14.98 -5.44 11.12
N HIS A 41 -14.84 -4.61 10.09
CA HIS A 41 -15.55 -3.34 9.97
C HIS A 41 -16.81 -3.42 9.11
N ASP A 42 -17.20 -4.61 8.68
CA ASP A 42 -18.38 -4.87 7.84
C ASP A 42 -18.41 -4.02 6.55
N LEU A 43 -17.24 -3.78 5.93
CA LEU A 43 -17.13 -2.92 4.77
C LEU A 43 -17.72 -3.59 3.53
N SER A 44 -18.47 -2.82 2.72
CA SER A 44 -19.19 -3.28 1.53
C SER A 44 -19.44 -2.12 0.55
N GLY A 45 -20.20 -2.34 -0.52
CA GLY A 45 -20.51 -1.32 -1.53
C GLY A 45 -19.56 -1.35 -2.72
N GLN A 46 -19.15 -0.20 -3.21
CA GLN A 46 -18.19 -0.06 -4.31
C GLN A 46 -16.77 0.02 -3.72
N VAL A 47 -15.85 -0.82 -4.20
CA VAL A 47 -14.46 -0.81 -3.76
C VAL A 47 -13.50 -0.49 -4.90
N LEU A 48 -12.50 0.33 -4.61
CA LEU A 48 -11.37 0.62 -5.49
C LEU A 48 -10.09 0.01 -4.91
N ASP A 49 -9.45 -0.87 -5.68
CA ASP A 49 -8.08 -1.33 -5.47
C ASP A 49 -7.14 -0.35 -6.17
N TYR A 50 -6.59 0.61 -5.40
CA TYR A 50 -5.76 1.69 -5.88
C TYR A 50 -4.29 1.27 -5.85
N GLY A 51 -3.67 1.04 -6.99
CA GLY A 51 -2.40 0.36 -7.16
C GLY A 51 -2.58 -1.17 -7.18
N ALA A 52 -3.51 -1.63 -8.03
CA ALA A 52 -3.94 -3.04 -8.09
C ALA A 52 -2.87 -4.00 -8.64
N GLY A 53 -1.81 -3.47 -9.25
CA GLY A 53 -0.71 -4.25 -9.82
C GLY A 53 -1.20 -5.29 -10.82
N VAL A 54 -0.87 -6.56 -10.57
CA VAL A 54 -1.32 -7.68 -11.39
C VAL A 54 -2.71 -8.22 -10.96
N GLY A 55 -3.44 -7.51 -10.10
CA GLY A 55 -4.82 -7.83 -9.72
C GLY A 55 -4.97 -8.91 -8.65
N ASN A 56 -3.93 -9.23 -7.87
CA ASN A 56 -4.01 -10.28 -6.86
C ASN A 56 -5.02 -9.95 -5.74
N LEU A 57 -4.96 -8.73 -5.20
CA LEU A 57 -5.94 -8.29 -4.21
C LEU A 57 -7.32 -8.13 -4.85
N THR A 58 -7.40 -7.59 -6.06
CA THR A 58 -8.65 -7.43 -6.81
C THR A 58 -9.40 -8.76 -6.95
N ARG A 59 -8.70 -9.88 -7.26
CA ARG A 59 -9.30 -11.22 -7.31
C ARG A 59 -9.83 -11.66 -5.96
N ARG A 60 -9.07 -11.45 -4.88
CA ARG A 60 -9.51 -11.80 -3.53
C ARG A 60 -10.75 -10.99 -3.10
N LEU A 61 -10.83 -9.71 -3.47
CA LEU A 61 -12.02 -8.89 -3.24
C LEU A 61 -13.24 -9.42 -4.00
N TRP A 62 -13.04 -9.89 -5.24
CA TRP A 62 -14.09 -10.55 -6.03
C TRP A 62 -14.58 -11.84 -5.38
N ASP A 63 -13.69 -12.67 -4.90
CA ASP A 63 -14.00 -13.96 -4.29
C ASP A 63 -14.72 -13.83 -2.94
N LEU A 64 -14.53 -12.70 -2.24
CA LEU A 64 -15.28 -12.40 -1.01
C LEU A 64 -16.78 -12.26 -1.22
N ARG A 65 -17.26 -11.99 -2.45
CA ARG A 65 -18.68 -11.81 -2.80
C ARG A 65 -19.41 -10.78 -1.92
N ARG A 66 -18.68 -9.78 -1.47
CA ARG A 66 -19.16 -8.81 -0.50
C ARG A 66 -19.42 -7.42 -1.12
N PHE A 67 -18.69 -7.10 -2.17
CA PHE A 67 -18.77 -5.82 -2.84
C PHE A 67 -19.77 -5.84 -3.99
N GLN A 68 -20.52 -4.74 -4.16
CA GLN A 68 -21.49 -4.56 -5.23
C GLN A 68 -20.80 -4.26 -6.56
N GLY A 69 -19.64 -3.60 -6.50
CA GLY A 69 -18.78 -3.36 -7.64
C GLY A 69 -17.33 -3.22 -7.20
N ILE A 70 -16.45 -3.66 -8.08
CA ILE A 70 -15.01 -3.67 -7.85
C ILE A 70 -14.33 -2.97 -9.03
N ALA A 71 -13.41 -2.07 -8.72
CA ALA A 71 -12.55 -1.45 -9.70
C ALA A 71 -11.08 -1.61 -9.29
N GLY A 72 -10.20 -1.86 -10.25
CA GLY A 72 -8.76 -1.75 -10.10
C GLY A 72 -8.24 -0.50 -10.80
N ALA A 73 -7.19 0.11 -10.27
CA ALA A 73 -6.47 1.21 -10.90
C ALA A 73 -4.97 0.98 -10.79
N ASP A 74 -4.27 1.01 -11.91
CA ASP A 74 -2.81 0.83 -11.96
C ASP A 74 -2.25 1.37 -13.28
N ILE A 75 -0.93 1.59 -13.33
CA ILE A 75 -0.22 1.89 -14.58
C ILE A 75 -0.16 0.65 -15.49
N PHE A 76 -0.26 -0.56 -14.91
CA PHE A 76 -0.32 -1.80 -15.66
C PHE A 76 -1.67 -1.97 -16.37
N PRO A 77 -1.67 -2.62 -17.55
CA PRO A 77 -2.91 -2.95 -18.23
C PRO A 77 -3.75 -3.94 -17.41
N ARG A 78 -5.05 -3.94 -17.66
CA ARG A 78 -5.99 -4.86 -17.03
C ARG A 78 -5.53 -6.32 -17.21
N PRO A 79 -5.37 -7.11 -16.13
CA PRO A 79 -5.09 -8.54 -16.24
C PRO A 79 -6.18 -9.29 -17.00
N GLN A 80 -5.78 -10.18 -17.93
CA GLN A 80 -6.72 -10.88 -18.83
C GLN A 80 -7.64 -11.88 -18.10
N ASP A 81 -7.19 -12.39 -16.96
CA ASP A 81 -7.90 -13.39 -16.16
C ASP A 81 -8.84 -12.80 -15.10
N LEU A 82 -8.98 -11.46 -15.05
CA LEU A 82 -9.98 -10.83 -14.19
C LEU A 82 -11.40 -10.98 -14.80
N PRO A 83 -12.44 -11.23 -13.96
CA PRO A 83 -13.85 -11.21 -14.37
C PRO A 83 -14.22 -9.91 -15.10
N GLU A 84 -15.03 -10.02 -16.16
CA GLU A 84 -15.40 -8.86 -17.02
C GLU A 84 -16.13 -7.75 -16.25
N GLU A 85 -16.81 -8.10 -15.18
CA GLU A 85 -17.55 -7.17 -14.31
C GLU A 85 -16.66 -6.24 -13.49
N ILE A 86 -15.37 -6.55 -13.38
CA ILE A 86 -14.41 -5.71 -12.67
C ILE A 86 -13.97 -4.58 -13.61
N SER A 87 -14.23 -3.35 -13.21
CA SER A 87 -13.76 -2.16 -13.91
C SER A 87 -12.25 -1.98 -13.73
N TRP A 88 -11.58 -1.42 -14.75
CA TRP A 88 -10.15 -1.17 -14.67
C TRP A 88 -9.77 0.20 -15.23
N TYR A 89 -9.02 0.97 -14.44
CA TYR A 89 -8.46 2.25 -14.84
C TYR A 89 -6.95 2.07 -15.06
N CYS A 90 -6.52 2.01 -16.34
CA CYS A 90 -5.10 1.97 -16.70
C CYS A 90 -4.56 3.39 -16.75
N LEU A 91 -3.86 3.84 -15.70
CA LEU A 91 -3.40 5.22 -15.56
C LEU A 91 -2.21 5.30 -14.59
N ASP A 92 -1.40 6.37 -14.70
CA ASP A 92 -0.35 6.68 -13.74
C ASP A 92 -0.96 7.30 -12.47
N LEU A 93 -0.76 6.65 -11.34
CA LEU A 93 -1.29 7.09 -10.05
C LEU A 93 -0.58 8.35 -9.48
N ASN A 94 0.50 8.80 -10.10
CA ASN A 94 1.08 10.11 -9.82
C ASN A 94 0.23 11.26 -10.38
N ASP A 95 -0.66 10.97 -11.33
CA ASP A 95 -1.55 11.93 -11.95
C ASP A 95 -2.94 11.89 -11.28
N ALA A 96 -3.37 13.01 -10.71
CA ALA A 96 -4.64 13.09 -10.00
C ALA A 96 -5.84 13.38 -10.93
N GLY A 97 -7.05 13.01 -10.47
CA GLY A 97 -8.31 13.43 -11.12
C GLY A 97 -8.79 12.57 -12.27
N LEU A 98 -8.11 11.47 -12.59
CA LEU A 98 -8.46 10.59 -13.70
C LEU A 98 -9.53 9.54 -13.33
N ILE A 99 -9.66 9.21 -12.05
CA ILE A 99 -10.70 8.31 -11.54
C ILE A 99 -11.92 9.14 -11.15
N PRO A 100 -13.17 8.70 -11.47
CA PRO A 100 -14.37 9.42 -11.08
C PRO A 100 -14.46 9.65 -9.57
N GLY A 101 -14.79 10.87 -9.14
CA GLY A 101 -14.85 11.26 -7.73
C GLY A 101 -16.11 10.78 -7.02
N SER A 102 -16.00 10.57 -5.68
CA SER A 102 -17.12 10.25 -4.77
C SER A 102 -17.95 9.03 -5.17
N ASN A 103 -17.29 7.98 -5.68
CA ASN A 103 -17.95 6.78 -6.16
C ASN A 103 -17.76 5.55 -5.27
N PHE A 104 -16.73 5.55 -4.42
CA PHE A 104 -16.36 4.34 -3.67
C PHE A 104 -16.67 4.47 -2.18
N GLU A 105 -17.23 3.42 -1.59
CA GLU A 105 -17.37 3.25 -0.14
C GLU A 105 -16.05 2.84 0.49
N VAL A 106 -15.20 2.10 -0.27
CA VAL A 106 -13.91 1.62 0.22
C VAL A 106 -12.84 1.90 -0.83
N VAL A 107 -11.71 2.44 -0.40
CA VAL A 107 -10.49 2.55 -1.20
C VAL A 107 -9.40 1.78 -0.48
N ILE A 108 -8.71 0.90 -1.19
CA ILE A 108 -7.59 0.13 -0.67
C ILE A 108 -6.35 0.50 -1.47
N ALA A 109 -5.30 0.93 -0.78
CA ALA A 109 -3.99 1.25 -1.37
C ALA A 109 -2.93 0.37 -0.67
N ALA A 110 -2.70 -0.84 -1.22
CA ALA A 110 -1.85 -1.85 -0.61
C ALA A 110 -0.41 -1.75 -1.14
N GLU A 111 0.52 -1.23 -0.33
CA GLU A 111 1.93 -1.03 -0.70
C GLU A 111 2.06 -0.16 -1.97
N VAL A 112 1.50 1.06 -1.93
CA VAL A 112 1.45 1.97 -3.09
C VAL A 112 2.12 3.30 -2.77
N ILE A 113 1.83 3.88 -1.61
CA ILE A 113 2.21 5.26 -1.28
C ILE A 113 3.73 5.48 -1.26
N GLU A 114 4.52 4.46 -0.95
CA GLU A 114 5.98 4.47 -0.96
C GLU A 114 6.59 4.50 -2.36
N HIS A 115 5.81 4.12 -3.38
CA HIS A 115 6.22 4.11 -4.78
C HIS A 115 5.96 5.44 -5.49
N LEU A 116 5.06 6.27 -4.95
CA LEU A 116 4.59 7.48 -5.61
C LEU A 116 5.37 8.72 -5.17
N GLU A 117 5.56 9.66 -6.10
CA GLU A 117 6.40 10.84 -5.90
C GLU A 117 5.85 11.80 -4.85
N ASN A 118 4.52 11.87 -4.71
CA ASN A 118 3.86 12.80 -3.80
C ASN A 118 2.80 12.12 -2.91
N PRO A 119 3.16 11.64 -1.72
CA PRO A 119 2.23 11.00 -0.79
C PRO A 119 1.01 11.86 -0.42
N ARG A 120 1.16 13.19 -0.39
CA ARG A 120 0.02 14.10 -0.14
C ARG A 120 -0.97 14.13 -1.30
N ALA A 121 -0.47 14.03 -2.54
CA ALA A 121 -1.35 13.94 -3.71
C ALA A 121 -2.15 12.63 -3.69
N VAL A 122 -1.50 11.52 -3.35
CA VAL A 122 -2.13 10.21 -3.17
C VAL A 122 -3.26 10.27 -2.14
N ALA A 123 -2.99 10.81 -0.95
CA ALA A 123 -3.99 10.91 0.11
C ALA A 123 -5.19 11.78 -0.31
N ARG A 124 -4.94 12.92 -0.98
CA ARG A 124 -6.01 13.77 -1.53
C ARG A 124 -6.82 13.08 -2.61
N GLU A 125 -6.19 12.29 -3.46
CA GLU A 125 -6.88 11.53 -4.51
C GLU A 125 -7.74 10.42 -3.90
N CYS A 126 -7.22 9.64 -2.95
CA CYS A 126 -8.00 8.66 -2.19
C CYS A 126 -9.21 9.32 -1.50
N TYR A 127 -9.00 10.49 -0.88
CA TYR A 127 -10.10 11.25 -0.27
C TYR A 127 -11.12 11.71 -1.32
N ARG A 128 -10.69 12.20 -2.49
CA ARG A 128 -11.57 12.69 -3.56
C ARG A 128 -12.47 11.59 -4.11
N VAL A 129 -11.95 10.39 -4.33
CA VAL A 129 -12.69 9.27 -4.94
C VAL A 129 -13.63 8.59 -3.96
N LEU A 130 -13.36 8.66 -2.65
CA LEU A 130 -14.24 8.15 -1.61
C LEU A 130 -15.54 8.97 -1.49
N ARG A 131 -16.64 8.30 -1.17
CA ARG A 131 -17.89 8.93 -0.72
C ARG A 131 -17.75 9.47 0.69
N PRO A 132 -18.56 10.45 1.10
CA PRO A 132 -18.67 10.85 2.50
C PRO A 132 -18.97 9.63 3.39
N GLY A 133 -18.20 9.45 4.47
CA GLY A 133 -18.28 8.28 5.35
C GLY A 133 -17.56 7.03 4.81
N GLY A 134 -16.95 7.11 3.63
CA GLY A 134 -16.17 6.01 3.05
C GLY A 134 -14.85 5.76 3.78
N THR A 135 -14.32 4.56 3.65
CA THR A 135 -13.12 4.08 4.38
C THR A 135 -11.93 3.91 3.44
N LEU A 136 -10.80 4.48 3.84
CA LEU A 136 -9.48 4.19 3.27
C LEU A 136 -8.78 3.10 4.09
N ILE A 137 -8.22 2.09 3.40
CA ILE A 137 -7.27 1.13 3.96
C ILE A 137 -5.97 1.30 3.17
N LEU A 138 -4.90 1.75 3.82
CA LEU A 138 -3.62 2.03 3.18
C LEU A 138 -2.52 1.28 3.89
N SER A 139 -1.77 0.42 3.19
CA SER A 139 -0.57 -0.21 3.74
C SER A 139 0.71 0.36 3.16
N THR A 140 1.79 0.23 3.92
CA THR A 140 3.16 0.62 3.55
C THR A 140 4.16 -0.10 4.45
N PRO A 141 5.45 -0.26 4.04
CA PRO A 141 6.48 -0.83 4.90
C PRO A 141 6.58 -0.13 6.26
N ASN A 142 6.66 -0.92 7.33
CA ASN A 142 6.76 -0.40 8.69
C ASN A 142 8.19 -0.01 9.05
N ASN A 143 8.53 1.24 8.82
CA ASN A 143 9.85 1.80 9.13
C ASN A 143 10.12 1.95 10.63
N GLU A 144 9.10 1.76 11.49
CA GLU A 144 9.23 1.80 12.95
C GLU A 144 9.37 0.41 13.59
N SER A 145 9.46 -0.69 12.82
CA SER A 145 9.74 -2.02 13.34
C SER A 145 11.17 -2.13 13.89
N PHE A 146 11.41 -3.03 14.86
CA PHE A 146 12.75 -3.27 15.37
C PHE A 146 13.75 -3.61 14.27
N ARG A 147 13.34 -4.43 13.31
CA ARG A 147 14.18 -4.81 12.19
C ARG A 147 14.58 -3.62 11.34
N SER A 148 13.62 -2.73 11.03
CA SER A 148 13.87 -1.55 10.20
C SER A 148 14.69 -0.49 10.93
N LEU A 149 14.41 -0.26 12.23
CA LEU A 149 15.21 0.67 13.06
C LEU A 149 16.65 0.18 13.25
N LEU A 150 16.85 -1.12 13.42
CA LEU A 150 18.20 -1.68 13.51
C LEU A 150 18.94 -1.54 12.18
N ALA A 151 18.28 -1.75 11.05
CA ALA A 151 18.87 -1.53 9.74
C ALA A 151 19.28 -0.06 9.53
N LEU A 152 18.41 0.89 9.89
CA LEU A 152 18.72 2.30 9.85
C LEU A 152 19.95 2.64 10.70
N LEU A 153 20.02 2.13 11.94
CA LEU A 153 21.13 2.40 12.84
C LEU A 153 22.46 1.80 12.35
N VAL A 154 22.43 0.61 11.75
CA VAL A 154 23.65 -0.13 11.36
C VAL A 154 24.06 0.13 9.90
N ARG A 155 23.09 0.30 9.00
CA ARG A 155 23.29 0.39 7.55
C ARG A 155 23.01 1.79 6.97
N GLY A 156 22.33 2.66 7.73
CA GLY A 156 21.98 4.02 7.29
C GLY A 156 20.70 4.13 6.45
N HIS A 157 19.94 3.03 6.31
CA HIS A 157 18.67 3.01 5.58
C HIS A 157 17.66 2.06 6.23
N PHE A 158 16.38 2.27 6.01
CA PHE A 158 15.33 1.34 6.42
C PHE A 158 15.38 0.07 5.57
N ILE A 159 14.87 -1.05 6.12
CA ILE A 159 15.01 -2.37 5.50
C ILE A 159 14.37 -2.46 4.10
N ALA A 160 13.24 -1.77 3.90
CA ALA A 160 12.52 -1.75 2.63
C ALA A 160 12.99 -0.62 1.67
N PHE A 161 14.06 0.09 2.02
CA PHE A 161 14.59 1.23 1.25
C PHE A 161 16.09 1.10 0.99
N ASP A 162 16.55 -0.12 0.74
CA ASP A 162 17.92 -0.39 0.29
C ASP A 162 18.03 -0.30 -1.23
N ASP A 163 19.26 -0.43 -1.74
CA ASP A 163 19.53 -0.33 -3.18
C ASP A 163 18.80 -1.41 -4.01
N THR A 164 18.39 -2.52 -3.40
CA THR A 164 17.65 -3.58 -4.09
C THR A 164 16.16 -3.26 -4.28
N CYS A 165 15.64 -2.37 -3.46
CA CYS A 165 14.27 -1.87 -3.55
C CYS A 165 14.13 -0.65 -4.48
N TYR A 166 15.25 -0.01 -4.85
CA TYR A 166 15.25 1.11 -5.79
C TYR A 166 15.18 0.61 -7.25
N PRO A 167 14.42 1.24 -8.17
CA PRO A 167 13.69 2.50 -8.03
C PRO A 167 12.24 2.38 -7.55
N ALA A 168 11.78 1.21 -7.11
CA ALA A 168 10.41 1.03 -6.69
C ALA A 168 10.08 1.85 -5.42
N HIS A 169 10.82 1.66 -4.34
CA HIS A 169 10.57 2.38 -3.08
C HIS A 169 11.36 3.69 -3.03
N ILE A 170 10.65 4.80 -3.06
CA ILE A 170 11.24 6.16 -3.09
C ILE A 170 10.90 7.00 -1.86
N THR A 171 9.82 6.67 -1.14
CA THR A 171 9.33 7.50 -0.03
C THR A 171 9.12 6.69 1.24
N ALA A 172 10.05 6.81 2.19
CA ALA A 172 9.92 6.20 3.52
C ALA A 172 9.00 7.05 4.41
N LEU A 173 7.91 6.46 4.92
CA LEU A 173 6.94 7.14 5.78
C LEU A 173 6.91 6.51 7.17
N LEU A 174 6.66 7.34 8.19
CA LEU A 174 6.38 6.93 9.55
C LEU A 174 4.87 7.12 9.84
N ARG A 175 4.35 6.48 10.88
CA ARG A 175 2.95 6.68 11.32
C ARG A 175 2.61 8.15 11.52
N LYS A 176 3.55 8.94 12.05
CA LYS A 176 3.33 10.36 12.28
C LYS A 176 3.17 11.14 10.97
N ASP A 177 3.88 10.75 9.93
CA ASP A 177 3.78 11.36 8.60
C ASP A 177 2.45 11.01 7.96
N LEU A 178 2.05 9.73 8.01
CA LEU A 178 0.75 9.28 7.53
C LEU A 178 -0.41 9.97 8.26
N MET A 179 -0.34 10.08 9.59
CA MET A 179 -1.37 10.78 10.37
C MET A 179 -1.55 12.23 9.92
N ARG A 180 -0.43 12.93 9.64
CA ARG A 180 -0.46 14.32 9.16
C ARG A 180 -0.99 14.40 7.73
N ILE A 181 -0.47 13.57 6.82
CA ILE A 181 -0.85 13.54 5.41
C ILE A 181 -2.35 13.25 5.27
N LEU A 182 -2.86 12.25 5.98
CA LEU A 182 -4.28 11.89 5.96
C LEU A 182 -5.15 12.98 6.59
N GLY A 183 -4.76 13.53 7.76
CA GLY A 183 -5.47 14.63 8.40
C GLY A 183 -5.51 15.91 7.55
N GLU A 184 -4.39 16.29 6.91
CA GLU A 184 -4.31 17.43 5.97
C GLU A 184 -5.22 17.22 4.74
N SER A 185 -5.48 15.98 4.36
CA SER A 185 -6.37 15.63 3.24
C SER A 185 -7.85 15.60 3.62
N GLY A 186 -8.18 15.72 4.93
CA GLY A 186 -9.54 15.75 5.44
C GLY A 186 -10.03 14.44 6.07
N PHE A 187 -9.20 13.39 6.12
CA PHE A 187 -9.54 12.14 6.79
C PHE A 187 -9.68 12.33 8.31
N SER A 188 -10.64 11.65 8.86
CA SER A 188 -10.89 11.54 10.31
C SER A 188 -10.64 10.11 10.78
N ASP A 189 -10.65 9.90 12.10
CA ASP A 189 -10.56 8.58 12.74
C ASP A 189 -9.40 7.71 12.20
N VAL A 190 -8.22 8.30 12.05
CA VAL A 190 -7.04 7.60 11.54
C VAL A 190 -6.53 6.61 12.60
N ARG A 191 -6.62 5.33 12.31
CA ARG A 191 -6.16 4.23 13.17
C ARG A 191 -5.05 3.46 12.47
N PHE A 192 -4.15 2.87 13.27
CA PHE A 192 -3.08 2.04 12.77
C PHE A 192 -3.25 0.61 13.22
N GLU A 193 -3.18 -0.29 12.25
CA GLU A 193 -3.14 -1.73 12.43
C GLU A 193 -1.84 -2.29 11.85
N PHE A 194 -1.53 -3.55 12.15
CA PHE A 194 -0.29 -4.18 11.77
C PHE A 194 -0.57 -5.59 11.28
N THR A 195 0.30 -6.12 10.42
CA THR A 195 0.18 -7.49 9.93
C THR A 195 0.45 -8.54 11.00
N ASP A 196 1.03 -8.12 12.16
CA ASP A 196 1.51 -9.04 13.19
C ASP A 196 2.38 -10.16 12.59
N SER A 197 3.17 -9.80 11.58
CA SER A 197 4.16 -10.62 10.92
C SER A 197 5.41 -9.78 10.66
N GLY A 198 6.51 -10.12 11.31
CA GLY A 198 7.77 -9.39 11.15
C GLY A 198 8.96 -10.33 11.29
N GLY A 199 9.87 -10.25 10.32
CA GLY A 199 11.07 -11.09 10.28
C GLY A 199 12.09 -10.73 11.35
N LEU A 200 12.83 -11.72 11.82
CA LEU A 200 13.97 -11.48 12.71
C LEU A 200 15.12 -10.79 11.96
N PRO A 201 15.88 -9.91 12.64
CA PRO A 201 17.13 -9.39 12.07
C PRO A 201 18.05 -10.56 11.67
N LYS A 202 18.62 -10.52 10.45
CA LYS A 202 19.48 -11.56 9.84
C LYS A 202 18.80 -12.89 9.50
N MET A 203 17.58 -13.15 9.95
CA MET A 203 16.82 -14.37 9.69
C MET A 203 15.37 -14.03 9.27
N PRO A 204 15.15 -13.34 8.12
CA PRO A 204 13.84 -12.81 7.75
C PRO A 204 12.76 -13.88 7.50
N ALA A 205 13.17 -15.12 7.22
CA ALA A 205 12.26 -16.24 7.06
C ALA A 205 11.65 -16.72 8.41
N VAL A 206 12.23 -16.32 9.55
CA VAL A 206 11.72 -16.62 10.89
C VAL A 206 11.09 -15.34 11.45
N THR A 207 9.85 -15.42 11.90
CA THR A 207 9.13 -14.25 12.42
C THR A 207 9.20 -14.14 13.94
N TRP A 208 9.05 -12.94 14.46
CA TRP A 208 8.89 -12.67 15.90
C TRP A 208 7.74 -13.48 16.49
N GLN A 209 6.66 -13.65 15.74
CA GLN A 209 5.47 -14.38 16.16
C GLN A 209 5.76 -15.87 16.33
N GLN A 210 6.57 -16.47 15.45
CA GLN A 210 6.97 -17.88 15.57
C GLN A 210 7.82 -18.11 16.82
N VAL A 211 8.82 -17.28 17.08
CA VAL A 211 9.72 -17.47 18.24
C VAL A 211 9.08 -17.10 19.57
N SER A 212 8.02 -16.28 19.55
CA SER A 212 7.30 -15.86 20.76
C SER A 212 5.94 -16.56 20.95
N PHE A 213 5.64 -17.59 20.16
CA PHE A 213 4.31 -18.24 20.18
C PHE A 213 3.15 -17.25 20.05
N GLY A 214 3.31 -16.24 19.19
CA GLY A 214 2.30 -15.22 18.93
C GLY A 214 2.19 -14.09 19.97
N LEU A 215 3.09 -14.03 20.96
CA LEU A 215 3.05 -12.99 22.01
C LEU A 215 3.54 -11.63 21.51
N LEU A 216 4.56 -11.59 20.65
CA LEU A 216 5.12 -10.35 20.13
C LEU A 216 4.33 -9.87 18.89
N LYS A 217 3.57 -8.79 19.06
CA LYS A 217 2.69 -8.21 18.05
C LYS A 217 2.83 -6.68 17.98
N GLY A 218 2.15 -6.09 17.00
CA GLY A 218 2.04 -4.64 16.84
C GLY A 218 3.25 -3.99 16.19
N CYS A 219 3.36 -2.69 16.33
CA CYS A 219 4.28 -1.83 15.60
C CYS A 219 5.73 -2.32 15.55
N ARG A 220 6.28 -2.77 16.69
CA ARG A 220 7.70 -3.14 16.78
C ARG A 220 8.02 -4.50 16.15
N PHE A 221 7.01 -5.33 15.94
CA PHE A 221 7.15 -6.73 15.55
C PHE A 221 6.44 -7.07 14.23
N SER A 222 6.06 -6.05 13.45
CA SER A 222 5.41 -6.21 12.14
C SER A 222 6.21 -5.50 11.06
N ASP A 223 6.37 -6.13 9.91
CA ASP A 223 7.10 -5.53 8.78
C ASP A 223 6.21 -4.57 7.96
N THR A 224 4.88 -4.65 8.10
CA THR A 224 3.92 -3.77 7.42
C THR A 224 3.03 -3.03 8.40
N LEU A 225 2.80 -1.77 8.11
CA LEU A 225 1.89 -0.83 8.77
C LEU A 225 0.65 -0.64 7.90
N ILE A 226 -0.54 -0.64 8.51
CA ILE A 226 -1.80 -0.37 7.83
C ILE A 226 -2.49 0.81 8.52
N ALA A 227 -2.82 1.84 7.75
CA ALA A 227 -3.64 2.94 8.20
C ALA A 227 -5.09 2.71 7.72
N VAL A 228 -6.04 2.85 8.64
CA VAL A 228 -7.48 2.84 8.35
C VAL A 228 -8.01 4.21 8.72
N ALA A 229 -8.69 4.89 7.79
CA ALA A 229 -9.16 6.25 7.98
C ALA A 229 -10.54 6.45 7.33
N VAL A 230 -11.34 7.38 7.85
CA VAL A 230 -12.71 7.66 7.38
C VAL A 230 -12.77 9.06 6.76
N LYS A 231 -13.45 9.17 5.60
CA LYS A 231 -13.74 10.45 4.95
C LYS A 231 -14.88 11.20 5.62
#